data_db61b74cdd7763279d90f2f9f179c468
#
_entry.id   db61b74cdd7763279d90f2f9f179c468
#
_cell.length_a   1.000
_cell.length_b   1.000
_cell.length_c   1.000
_cell.angle_alpha   90.00
_cell.angle_beta   90.00
_cell.angle_gamma   90.00
#
_symmetry.space_group_name_H-M   'P 1'
#
loop_
_entity.id
_entity.type
_entity.pdbx_description
1 polymer ?
#
loop_
_entity_poly.entity_id
_entity_poly.type
_entity_poly.pdbx_seq_one_letter_code
_entity_poly.pdbx_strand_id
1 'polypeptide(L)'
;LPIFQHPDLAVEQIEYAARKLGFRGVSVGGSIDGRELADPDFDPIWAKCEEHDLLVFLHPRGTTELDEGGRFKGSGLLENTIGNPLETTIALSHLIFDGTLDRYPGLKICAAHGGGYLPSYANRSDAVCRTFPYRVGPLPKKNPTAYLKDGQLFFDTIVFTREALRHLIAETGP
;
A
#
# COMPACT_ATOMS: atom_id res chain seq x y z
N LEU A 1 -7.45 7.16 10.95
CA LEU A 1 -7.57 6.76 12.36
C LEU A 1 -6.18 6.55 12.94
N PRO A 2 -5.84 7.15 14.08
CA PRO A 2 -4.47 7.10 14.61
C PRO A 2 -4.14 5.88 15.47
N ILE A 3 -5.03 4.88 15.58
CA ILE A 3 -4.94 3.80 16.58
C ILE A 3 -4.59 2.44 15.96
N PHE A 4 -3.98 2.40 14.78
CA PHE A 4 -3.59 1.13 14.15
C PHE A 4 -2.56 0.34 14.99
N GLN A 5 -1.83 1.00 15.89
CA GLN A 5 -0.95 0.34 16.88
C GLN A 5 -1.72 -0.57 17.85
N HIS A 6 -3.03 -0.37 17.99
CA HIS A 6 -3.93 -1.16 18.81
C HIS A 6 -5.06 -1.72 17.94
N PRO A 7 -4.87 -2.86 17.27
CA PRO A 7 -5.83 -3.38 16.29
C PRO A 7 -7.27 -3.52 16.80
N ASP A 8 -7.44 -3.98 18.03
CA ASP A 8 -8.77 -4.14 18.63
C ASP A 8 -9.51 -2.79 18.73
N LEU A 9 -8.82 -1.74 19.21
CA LEU A 9 -9.38 -0.39 19.29
C LEU A 9 -9.61 0.22 17.91
N ALA A 10 -8.72 -0.09 16.96
CA ALA A 10 -8.89 0.34 15.57
C ALA A 10 -10.15 -0.24 14.95
N VAL A 11 -10.42 -1.52 15.16
CA VAL A 11 -11.63 -2.21 14.70
C VAL A 11 -12.90 -1.55 15.27
N GLU A 12 -12.94 -1.28 16.58
CA GLU A 12 -14.07 -0.59 17.21
C GLU A 12 -14.28 0.81 16.63
N GLN A 13 -13.21 1.56 16.39
CA GLN A 13 -13.31 2.90 15.80
C GLN A 13 -13.76 2.87 14.35
N ILE A 14 -13.30 1.91 13.55
CA ILE A 14 -13.71 1.73 12.16
C ILE A 14 -15.22 1.43 12.12
N GLU A 15 -15.67 0.50 12.95
CA GLU A 15 -17.10 0.16 13.09
C GLU A 15 -17.94 1.40 13.43
N TYR A 16 -17.54 2.16 14.45
CA TYR A 16 -18.22 3.38 14.85
C TYR A 16 -18.21 4.44 13.73
N ALA A 17 -17.06 4.67 13.10
CA ALA A 17 -16.93 5.67 12.05
C ALA A 17 -17.77 5.32 10.82
N ALA A 18 -17.79 4.05 10.41
CA ALA A 18 -18.59 3.60 9.29
C ALA A 18 -20.11 3.70 9.58
N ARG A 19 -20.56 3.14 10.71
CA ARG A 19 -22.00 3.00 11.00
C ARG A 19 -22.64 4.25 11.59
N LYS A 20 -21.90 5.02 12.40
CA LYS A 20 -22.46 6.17 13.12
C LYS A 20 -22.12 7.50 12.49
N LEU A 21 -20.94 7.62 11.91
CA LEU A 21 -20.48 8.88 11.31
C LEU A 21 -20.58 8.89 9.78
N GLY A 22 -20.86 7.76 9.15
CA GLY A 22 -21.00 7.65 7.70
C GLY A 22 -19.67 7.78 6.94
N PHE A 23 -18.55 7.48 7.58
CA PHE A 23 -17.24 7.51 6.92
C PHE A 23 -17.17 6.46 5.81
N ARG A 24 -16.50 6.82 4.72
CA ARG A 24 -16.34 5.98 3.53
C ARG A 24 -14.92 5.42 3.37
N GLY A 25 -14.05 5.75 4.29
CA GLY A 25 -12.68 5.27 4.24
C GLY A 25 -11.89 5.62 5.49
N VAL A 26 -10.67 5.10 5.52
CA VAL A 26 -9.67 5.32 6.56
C VAL A 26 -8.35 5.69 5.92
N SER A 27 -7.46 6.37 6.65
CA SER A 27 -6.11 6.66 6.17
C SER A 27 -5.08 5.94 7.03
N VAL A 28 -4.04 5.39 6.39
CA VAL A 28 -2.94 4.66 7.03
C VAL A 28 -1.60 5.13 6.46
N GLY A 29 -0.54 5.01 7.25
CA GLY A 29 0.85 5.16 6.79
C GLY A 29 1.33 3.98 5.96
N GLY A 30 2.58 4.00 5.52
CA GLY A 30 3.21 2.86 4.84
C GLY A 30 3.61 1.75 5.79
N SER A 31 3.89 2.10 7.06
CA SER A 31 4.16 1.17 8.15
C SER A 31 3.48 1.65 9.43
N ILE A 32 3.45 0.81 10.46
CA ILE A 32 2.87 1.10 11.78
C ILE A 32 3.88 0.70 12.84
N ASP A 33 4.55 1.68 13.44
CA ASP A 33 5.61 1.46 14.44
C ASP A 33 6.68 0.46 13.96
N GLY A 34 7.15 0.65 12.71
CA GLY A 34 8.16 -0.21 12.08
C GLY A 34 7.66 -1.59 11.64
N ARG A 35 6.36 -1.85 11.73
CA ARG A 35 5.72 -3.09 11.27
C ARG A 35 5.07 -2.87 9.92
N GLU A 36 5.23 -3.83 9.04
CA GLU A 36 4.61 -3.79 7.71
C GLU A 36 3.08 -3.93 7.79
N LEU A 37 2.38 -3.32 6.86
CA LEU A 37 0.91 -3.37 6.81
C LEU A 37 0.36 -4.80 6.60
N ALA A 38 1.19 -5.70 6.12
CA ALA A 38 0.85 -7.11 5.92
C ALA A 38 1.03 -7.98 7.17
N ASP A 39 1.49 -7.41 8.28
CA ASP A 39 1.62 -8.14 9.54
C ASP A 39 0.25 -8.73 9.95
N PRO A 40 0.18 -10.03 10.28
CA PRO A 40 -1.08 -10.71 10.60
C PRO A 40 -1.87 -10.08 11.76
N ASP A 41 -1.23 -9.36 12.67
CA ASP A 41 -1.92 -8.66 13.74
C ASP A 41 -2.85 -7.54 13.22
N PHE A 42 -2.63 -7.06 11.99
CA PHE A 42 -3.49 -6.06 11.34
C PHE A 42 -4.62 -6.69 10.53
N ASP A 43 -4.66 -8.01 10.38
CA ASP A 43 -5.72 -8.72 9.66
C ASP A 43 -7.14 -8.35 10.12
N PRO A 44 -7.45 -8.17 11.44
CA PRO A 44 -8.77 -7.72 11.87
C PRO A 44 -9.18 -6.34 11.34
N ILE A 45 -8.20 -5.45 11.11
CA ILE A 45 -8.44 -4.11 10.53
C ILE A 45 -8.86 -4.25 9.07
N TRP A 46 -8.12 -5.07 8.30
CA TRP A 46 -8.42 -5.30 6.88
C TRP A 46 -9.77 -5.98 6.68
N ALA A 47 -10.07 -6.99 7.51
CA ALA A 47 -11.38 -7.63 7.52
C ALA A 47 -12.50 -6.62 7.79
N LYS A 48 -12.31 -5.68 8.72
CA LYS A 48 -13.31 -4.68 9.05
C LYS A 48 -13.47 -3.64 7.95
N CYS A 49 -12.38 -3.24 7.29
CA CYS A 49 -12.45 -2.36 6.12
C CYS A 49 -13.19 -3.01 4.95
N GLU A 50 -12.93 -4.28 4.68
CA GLU A 50 -13.64 -5.07 3.66
C GLU A 50 -15.13 -5.22 3.99
N GLU A 51 -15.49 -5.59 5.24
CA GLU A 51 -16.87 -5.76 5.71
C GLU A 51 -17.72 -4.51 5.46
N HIS A 52 -17.16 -3.33 5.66
CA HIS A 52 -17.88 -2.05 5.51
C HIS A 52 -17.63 -1.38 4.14
N ASP A 53 -17.01 -2.05 3.20
CA ASP A 53 -16.67 -1.51 1.87
C ASP A 53 -15.93 -0.16 1.94
N LEU A 54 -14.99 -0.04 2.89
CA LEU A 54 -14.24 1.19 3.12
C LEU A 54 -13.01 1.27 2.22
N LEU A 55 -12.76 2.46 1.68
CA LEU A 55 -11.49 2.76 1.01
C LEU A 55 -10.39 2.99 2.05
N VAL A 56 -9.28 2.27 1.93
CA VAL A 56 -8.06 2.53 2.70
C VAL A 56 -7.18 3.48 1.89
N PHE A 57 -7.00 4.71 2.36
CA PHE A 57 -6.07 5.65 1.73
C PHE A 57 -4.68 5.47 2.34
N LEU A 58 -3.78 4.90 1.56
CA LEU A 58 -2.38 4.68 1.94
C LEU A 58 -1.57 5.93 1.60
N HIS A 59 -1.15 6.67 2.61
CA HIS A 59 -0.32 7.86 2.46
C HIS A 59 0.89 7.78 3.39
N PRO A 60 2.12 7.85 2.89
CA PRO A 60 3.32 7.76 3.71
C PRO A 60 3.32 8.87 4.78
N ARG A 61 3.71 8.53 6.01
CA ARG A 61 3.71 9.44 7.16
C ARG A 61 5.11 9.81 7.62
N GLY A 62 6.11 9.35 6.94
CA GLY A 62 7.52 9.55 7.24
C GLY A 62 8.34 8.38 6.74
N THR A 63 9.63 8.52 6.83
CA THR A 63 10.61 7.57 6.29
C THR A 63 11.67 7.23 7.32
N THR A 64 11.38 7.44 8.61
CA THR A 64 12.34 7.28 9.70
C THR A 64 12.94 5.88 9.71
N GLU A 65 12.11 4.86 9.53
CA GLU A 65 12.53 3.46 9.47
C GLU A 65 13.36 3.14 8.21
N LEU A 66 13.14 3.88 7.12
CA LEU A 66 13.90 3.72 5.86
C LEU A 66 15.20 4.51 5.86
N ASP A 67 15.36 5.52 6.73
CA ASP A 67 16.54 6.40 6.77
C ASP A 67 17.61 5.89 7.75
N GLU A 68 17.77 4.61 7.86
CA GLU A 68 18.87 4.03 8.64
C GLU A 68 20.22 4.52 8.10
N GLY A 69 20.97 5.21 8.97
CA GLY A 69 22.24 5.84 8.59
C GLY A 69 22.11 7.23 7.97
N GLY A 70 20.91 7.80 7.88
CA GLY A 70 20.72 9.19 7.45
C GLY A 70 20.95 9.44 5.95
N ARG A 71 20.63 8.49 5.10
CA ARG A 71 20.82 8.58 3.64
C ARG A 71 19.91 9.63 2.96
N PHE A 72 18.80 10.01 3.61
CA PHE A 72 17.92 11.07 3.10
C PHE A 72 18.33 12.47 3.54
N LYS A 73 19.37 12.61 4.37
CA LYS A 73 19.90 13.91 4.79
C LYS A 73 20.54 14.66 3.64
N GLY A 74 20.53 15.99 3.73
CA GLY A 74 21.16 16.88 2.76
C GLY A 74 20.16 17.66 1.92
N SER A 75 20.56 18.06 0.72
CA SER A 75 19.74 18.88 -0.17
C SER A 75 18.74 18.02 -0.96
N GLY A 76 17.68 18.67 -1.49
CA GLY A 76 16.72 18.01 -2.37
C GLY A 76 15.49 17.42 -1.68
N LEU A 77 15.37 17.59 -0.37
CA LEU A 77 14.23 17.06 0.42
C LEU A 77 14.01 15.56 0.13
N LEU A 78 15.09 14.76 0.23
CA LEU A 78 15.11 13.37 -0.22
C LEU A 78 14.11 12.46 0.53
N GLU A 79 13.77 12.81 1.76
CA GLU A 79 12.69 12.14 2.50
C GLU A 79 11.37 12.23 1.73
N ASN A 80 11.08 13.40 1.16
CA ASN A 80 9.86 13.63 0.39
C ASN A 80 9.99 13.08 -1.04
N THR A 81 11.09 13.43 -1.74
CA THR A 81 11.22 13.15 -3.18
C THR A 81 11.52 11.69 -3.50
N ILE A 82 12.16 10.98 -2.58
CA ILE A 82 12.54 9.57 -2.74
C ILE A 82 11.89 8.70 -1.67
N GLY A 83 11.95 9.11 -0.41
CA GLY A 83 11.53 8.30 0.73
C GLY A 83 10.05 8.00 0.72
N ASN A 84 9.19 9.00 0.57
CA ASN A 84 7.73 8.78 0.58
C ASN A 84 7.24 7.86 -0.56
N PRO A 85 7.66 8.03 -1.82
CA PRO A 85 7.34 7.05 -2.87
C PRO A 85 7.90 5.66 -2.61
N LEU A 86 9.08 5.55 -2.00
CA LEU A 86 9.68 4.27 -1.64
C LEU A 86 8.87 3.57 -0.54
N GLU A 87 8.48 4.28 0.51
CA GLU A 87 7.62 3.78 1.59
C GLU A 87 6.31 3.20 1.04
N THR A 88 5.63 3.95 0.18
CA THR A 88 4.41 3.47 -0.49
C THR A 88 4.68 2.20 -1.30
N THR A 89 5.79 2.14 -2.02
CA THR A 89 6.17 0.98 -2.84
C THR A 89 6.40 -0.26 -1.98
N ILE A 90 7.09 -0.11 -0.85
CA ILE A 90 7.38 -1.20 0.09
C ILE A 90 6.07 -1.73 0.68
N ALA A 91 5.22 -0.84 1.21
CA ALA A 91 3.94 -1.21 1.79
C ALA A 91 3.05 -1.99 0.82
N LEU A 92 2.87 -1.50 -0.41
CA LEU A 92 2.09 -2.19 -1.44
C LEU A 92 2.70 -3.54 -1.82
N SER A 93 4.04 -3.62 -1.86
CA SER A 93 4.73 -4.88 -2.16
C SER A 93 4.48 -5.93 -1.07
N HIS A 94 4.54 -5.56 0.20
CA HIS A 94 4.21 -6.45 1.32
C HIS A 94 2.75 -6.90 1.25
N LEU A 95 1.80 -6.00 0.99
CA LEU A 95 0.38 -6.37 0.86
C LEU A 95 0.13 -7.40 -0.25
N ILE A 96 0.90 -7.34 -1.35
CA ILE A 96 0.86 -8.33 -2.44
C ILE A 96 1.56 -9.63 -2.02
N PHE A 97 2.86 -9.56 -1.65
CA PHE A 97 3.70 -10.73 -1.46
C PHE A 97 3.40 -11.51 -0.19
N ASP A 98 2.99 -10.83 0.89
CA ASP A 98 2.62 -11.48 2.15
C ASP A 98 1.12 -11.86 2.19
N GLY A 99 0.44 -11.69 1.04
CA GLY A 99 -0.87 -12.26 0.75
C GLY A 99 -2.07 -11.56 1.39
N THR A 100 -1.93 -10.33 1.88
CA THR A 100 -3.06 -9.57 2.43
C THR A 100 -4.17 -9.37 1.40
N LEU A 101 -3.80 -8.96 0.17
CA LEU A 101 -4.78 -8.80 -0.92
C LEU A 101 -5.42 -10.12 -1.34
N ASP A 102 -4.75 -11.24 -1.14
CA ASP A 102 -5.29 -12.59 -1.39
C ASP A 102 -6.24 -13.07 -0.29
N ARG A 103 -5.99 -12.64 0.96
CA ARG A 103 -6.86 -12.95 2.11
C ARG A 103 -8.14 -12.12 2.11
N TYR A 104 -8.04 -10.88 1.67
CA TYR A 104 -9.13 -9.89 1.67
C TYR A 104 -9.43 -9.41 0.24
N PRO A 105 -10.10 -10.22 -0.60
CA PRO A 105 -10.29 -9.92 -2.02
C PRO A 105 -11.22 -8.72 -2.28
N GLY A 106 -12.01 -8.29 -1.31
CA GLY A 106 -12.85 -7.08 -1.39
C GLY A 106 -12.18 -5.83 -0.80
N LEU A 107 -10.96 -5.94 -0.25
CA LEU A 107 -10.23 -4.80 0.30
C LEU A 107 -9.84 -3.81 -0.81
N LYS A 108 -10.14 -2.53 -0.59
CA LYS A 108 -9.87 -1.43 -1.53
C LYS A 108 -8.82 -0.50 -0.96
N ILE A 109 -7.70 -0.33 -1.64
CA ILE A 109 -6.59 0.53 -1.22
C ILE A 109 -6.32 1.57 -2.30
N CYS A 110 -6.39 2.85 -1.96
CA CYS A 110 -5.94 3.94 -2.80
C CYS A 110 -4.56 4.40 -2.32
N ALA A 111 -3.57 4.24 -3.17
CA ALA A 111 -2.19 4.61 -2.87
C ALA A 111 -1.89 6.03 -3.36
N ALA A 112 -1.31 6.85 -2.48
CA ALA A 112 -0.87 8.19 -2.81
C ALA A 112 0.30 8.20 -3.80
N HIS A 113 0.49 9.33 -4.47
CA HIS A 113 1.62 9.63 -5.38
C HIS A 113 1.77 8.58 -6.51
N GLY A 114 0.62 8.20 -7.11
CA GLY A 114 0.59 7.21 -8.18
C GLY A 114 1.08 5.82 -7.75
N GLY A 115 1.04 5.50 -6.45
CA GLY A 115 1.54 4.23 -5.92
C GLY A 115 3.06 4.14 -5.84
N GLY A 116 3.74 5.28 -5.80
CA GLY A 116 5.20 5.35 -5.71
C GLY A 116 5.88 4.79 -6.95
N TYR A 117 6.79 3.86 -6.77
CA TYR A 117 7.50 3.20 -7.87
C TYR A 117 6.82 1.92 -8.35
N LEU A 118 5.79 1.43 -7.65
CA LEU A 118 5.22 0.11 -7.92
C LEU A 118 4.71 -0.04 -9.37
N PRO A 119 3.90 0.87 -9.94
CA PRO A 119 3.40 0.70 -11.30
C PRO A 119 4.51 0.58 -12.34
N SER A 120 5.61 1.32 -12.15
CA SER A 120 6.75 1.28 -13.08
C SER A 120 7.64 0.04 -12.93
N TYR A 121 7.58 -0.65 -11.79
CA TYR A 121 8.48 -1.77 -11.48
C TYR A 121 7.77 -3.11 -11.27
N ALA A 122 6.43 -3.18 -11.33
CA ALA A 122 5.68 -4.41 -11.10
C ALA A 122 6.08 -5.55 -12.05
N ASN A 123 6.42 -5.24 -13.30
CA ASN A 123 6.94 -6.22 -14.25
C ASN A 123 8.27 -6.86 -13.82
N ARG A 124 9.09 -6.13 -13.05
CA ARG A 124 10.30 -6.69 -12.43
C ARG A 124 9.93 -7.73 -11.36
N SER A 125 8.88 -7.47 -10.60
CA SER A 125 8.35 -8.43 -9.61
C SER A 125 7.86 -9.71 -10.27
N ASP A 126 7.13 -9.62 -11.37
CA ASP A 126 6.74 -10.79 -12.17
C ASP A 126 7.95 -11.59 -12.66
N ALA A 127 8.98 -10.88 -13.14
CA ALA A 127 10.21 -11.53 -13.60
C ALA A 127 10.94 -12.24 -12.45
N VAL A 128 10.97 -11.65 -11.26
CA VAL A 128 11.59 -12.27 -10.07
C VAL A 128 10.81 -13.52 -9.63
N CYS A 129 9.48 -13.46 -9.57
CA CYS A 129 8.63 -14.61 -9.25
C CYS A 129 8.88 -15.78 -10.21
N ARG A 130 8.98 -15.49 -11.51
CA ARG A 130 9.23 -16.50 -12.55
C ARG A 130 10.64 -17.09 -12.50
N THR A 131 11.65 -16.24 -12.23
CA THR A 131 13.07 -16.66 -12.32
C THR A 131 13.59 -17.27 -11.02
N PHE A 132 13.10 -16.79 -9.88
CA PHE A 132 13.57 -17.19 -8.56
C PHE A 132 12.44 -17.59 -7.60
N PRO A 133 11.51 -18.47 -8.01
CA PRO A 133 10.31 -18.76 -7.21
C PRO A 133 10.67 -19.30 -5.81
N TYR A 134 11.77 -20.05 -5.69
CA TYR A 134 12.27 -20.60 -4.43
C TYR A 134 12.89 -19.56 -3.48
N ARG A 135 13.13 -18.32 -3.95
CA ARG A 135 13.71 -17.22 -3.14
C ARG A 135 12.67 -16.18 -2.73
N VAL A 136 11.54 -16.14 -3.40
CA VAL A 136 10.47 -15.16 -3.16
C VAL A 136 9.67 -15.52 -1.89
N GLY A 137 9.69 -16.79 -1.48
CA GLY A 137 8.81 -17.31 -0.43
C GLY A 137 7.50 -17.85 -1.04
N PRO A 138 6.40 -17.90 -0.28
CA PRO A 138 5.11 -18.23 -0.86
C PRO A 138 4.77 -17.24 -1.98
N LEU A 139 4.43 -17.77 -3.15
CA LEU A 139 4.04 -16.92 -4.28
C LEU A 139 2.63 -16.37 -4.08
N PRO A 140 2.36 -15.10 -4.47
CA PRO A 140 0.99 -14.59 -4.51
C PRO A 140 0.14 -15.37 -5.50
N LYS A 141 -1.18 -15.39 -5.32
CA LYS A 141 -2.12 -16.16 -6.17
C LYS A 141 -2.14 -15.70 -7.63
N LYS A 142 -1.73 -14.48 -7.89
CA LYS A 142 -1.65 -13.85 -9.21
C LYS A 142 -0.26 -13.29 -9.46
N ASN A 143 0.07 -13.01 -10.71
CA ASN A 143 1.27 -12.21 -10.99
C ASN A 143 1.16 -10.84 -10.33
N PRO A 144 2.24 -10.30 -9.75
CA PRO A 144 2.24 -8.97 -9.14
C PRO A 144 1.61 -7.86 -9.99
N THR A 145 1.83 -7.87 -11.31
CA THR A 145 1.19 -6.90 -12.22
C THR A 145 -0.34 -7.02 -12.29
N ALA A 146 -0.90 -8.19 -12.03
CA ALA A 146 -2.35 -8.39 -12.09
C ALA A 146 -3.08 -7.66 -10.95
N TYR A 147 -2.44 -7.50 -9.77
CA TYR A 147 -3.03 -6.75 -8.66
C TYR A 147 -3.21 -5.25 -8.96
N LEU A 148 -2.46 -4.71 -9.92
CA LEU A 148 -2.61 -3.31 -10.31
C LEU A 148 -3.93 -3.01 -11.05
N LYS A 149 -4.62 -4.05 -11.55
CA LYS A 149 -5.79 -3.92 -12.45
C LYS A 149 -7.02 -4.72 -11.99
N ASP A 150 -6.96 -5.40 -10.86
CA ASP A 150 -8.03 -6.29 -10.42
C ASP A 150 -9.12 -5.62 -9.57
N GLY A 151 -9.01 -4.31 -9.34
CA GLY A 151 -10.00 -3.54 -8.61
C GLY A 151 -9.78 -3.45 -7.10
N GLN A 152 -8.65 -3.98 -6.58
CA GLN A 152 -8.25 -3.82 -5.19
C GLN A 152 -7.35 -2.60 -4.98
N LEU A 153 -6.45 -2.32 -5.92
CA LEU A 153 -5.53 -1.19 -5.87
C LEU A 153 -6.02 -0.05 -6.76
N PHE A 154 -6.08 1.12 -6.20
CA PHE A 154 -6.35 2.39 -6.85
C PHE A 154 -5.17 3.32 -6.63
N PHE A 155 -4.99 4.28 -7.51
CA PHE A 155 -3.84 5.16 -7.49
C PHE A 155 -4.30 6.60 -7.70
N ASP A 156 -3.79 7.54 -6.91
CA ASP A 156 -4.04 8.94 -7.18
C ASP A 156 -3.25 9.41 -8.42
N THR A 157 -3.54 10.60 -8.88
CA THR A 157 -2.94 11.14 -10.10
C THR A 157 -1.84 12.18 -9.81
N ILE A 158 -1.25 12.16 -8.61
CA ILE A 158 -0.19 13.09 -8.22
C ILE A 158 1.16 12.58 -8.74
N VAL A 159 1.35 12.65 -10.06
CA VAL A 159 2.54 12.16 -10.79
C VAL A 159 3.26 13.24 -11.61
N PHE A 160 2.82 14.51 -11.49
CA PHE A 160 3.44 15.77 -11.91
C PHE A 160 3.67 15.99 -13.41
N THR A 161 3.62 14.98 -14.28
CA THR A 161 3.72 15.14 -15.74
C THR A 161 2.62 14.38 -16.48
N ARG A 162 2.30 14.85 -17.68
CA ARG A 162 1.34 14.18 -18.55
C ARG A 162 1.81 12.78 -18.97
N GLU A 163 3.08 12.63 -19.18
CA GLU A 163 3.72 11.38 -19.59
C GLU A 163 3.67 10.35 -18.44
N ALA A 164 3.94 10.77 -17.20
CA ALA A 164 3.82 9.93 -16.03
C ALA A 164 2.36 9.48 -15.81
N LEU A 165 1.38 10.38 -16.02
CA LEU A 165 -0.04 10.02 -15.94
C LEU A 165 -0.44 9.00 -17.01
N ARG A 166 0.02 9.17 -18.25
CA ARG A 166 -0.22 8.19 -19.32
C ARG A 166 0.36 6.84 -19.00
N HIS A 167 1.58 6.80 -18.46
CA HIS A 167 2.23 5.57 -18.00
C HIS A 167 1.42 4.92 -16.89
N LEU A 168 1.03 5.69 -15.86
CA LEU A 168 0.23 5.17 -14.76
C LEU A 168 -1.06 4.51 -15.27
N ILE A 169 -1.83 5.20 -16.12
CA ILE A 169 -3.06 4.65 -16.72
C ILE A 169 -2.79 3.38 -17.54
N ALA A 170 -1.69 3.33 -18.28
CA ALA A 170 -1.33 2.14 -19.06
C ALA A 170 -1.04 0.93 -18.17
N GLU A 171 -0.42 1.13 -17.01
CA GLU A 171 -0.05 0.06 -16.08
C GLU A 171 -1.19 -0.34 -15.14
N THR A 172 -2.08 0.58 -14.77
CA THR A 172 -3.09 0.35 -13.72
C THR A 172 -4.54 0.34 -14.22
N GLY A 173 -4.76 0.80 -15.44
CA GLY A 173 -6.11 1.06 -15.98
C GLY A 173 -6.57 2.49 -15.69
N PRO A 174 -7.72 2.89 -16.24
CA PRO A 174 -8.32 4.21 -16.02
C PRO A 174 -8.92 4.35 -14.63
#